data_ae2c6614bd280386458e49579b561cef
#
_entry.id   ae2c6614bd280386458e49579b561cef
#
_cell.length_a   1.000
_cell.length_b   1.000
_cell.length_c   1.000
_cell.angle_alpha   90.00
_cell.angle_beta   90.00
_cell.angle_gamma   90.00
#
_symmetry.space_group_name_H-M   'P 1'
#
loop_
_entity.id
_entity.type
_entity.pdbx_description
1 polymer ?
#
loop_
_entity_poly.entity_id
_entity_poly.type
_entity_poly.pdbx_seq_one_letter_code
_entity_poly.pdbx_strand_id
1 'polypeptide(L)'
;LCKTVILACLPSTFDWLVDQLFAIPQQLRRFAPWLEERGIETLTRPKGSPFTVSDVPLLDEAMELLGPDPKAVARQKALDAKRAEEEQFAKDTLAQAGIGSGIVTSQMLVDNINGMDAELTAQRAAADREWTYGHIVVDEAQELTAMDWRMLIRRCPSRSFTIVGAVAQTSALGGTRSWRRMMDPLFGERNWQLNELTINYRNPKEVSQLASDFASSEGLYISTVNAVRGVPDSVKRLTLRDDSLIGDAVAQQTVELVRAYVSSDGTGRVAIIAPDDMLKPLRARVYAQLQDELDPKEFDRLDAQSSWDEQVTVCSTQTVKGLEYDAVMVVQPGRIEENAPSRIVAASDLYVAMTRPTQRLLILRTKDDEKLLKL
;
A
#
# COMPACT_ATOMS: atom_id res chain seq x y z
N LEU A 1 24.35 -5.88 -6.80
CA LEU A 1 23.81 -5.80 -8.14
C LEU A 1 23.91 -4.38 -8.68
N CYS A 2 23.35 -3.40 -8.02
CA CYS A 2 23.33 -2.00 -8.47
C CYS A 2 24.73 -1.50 -8.82
N LYS A 3 25.74 -1.70 -7.98
CA LYS A 3 27.09 -1.21 -8.26
C LYS A 3 27.69 -1.73 -9.57
N THR A 4 27.49 -3.02 -9.89
CA THR A 4 28.04 -3.64 -11.09
C THR A 4 27.30 -3.20 -12.35
N VAL A 5 25.98 -3.05 -12.28
CA VAL A 5 25.14 -2.60 -13.38
C VAL A 5 25.44 -1.13 -13.71
N ILE A 6 25.55 -0.30 -12.68
CA ILE A 6 25.74 1.14 -12.80
C ILE A 6 27.11 1.47 -13.38
N LEU A 7 28.17 0.77 -12.96
CA LEU A 7 29.52 0.96 -13.48
C LEU A 7 29.73 0.45 -14.91
N ALA A 8 28.87 -0.47 -15.37
CA ALA A 8 28.97 -1.05 -16.72
C ALA A 8 28.16 -0.28 -17.79
N CYS A 9 27.22 0.54 -17.36
CA CYS A 9 26.34 1.31 -18.23
C CYS A 9 26.57 2.79 -17.97
N LEU A 10 27.59 3.38 -18.56
CA LEU A 10 27.79 4.84 -18.58
C LEU A 10 26.77 5.49 -19.52
N PRO A 11 25.65 5.91 -19.01
CA PRO A 11 25.00 7.09 -19.55
C PRO A 11 24.14 7.86 -18.55
N SER A 12 23.70 8.92 -18.99
CA SER A 12 23.36 10.21 -18.53
C SER A 12 22.18 10.36 -17.55
N THR A 13 21.36 9.34 -17.25
CA THR A 13 20.26 9.47 -16.30
C THR A 13 19.89 8.13 -15.66
N PHE A 14 19.50 8.16 -14.38
CA PHE A 14 19.06 6.98 -13.63
C PHE A 14 17.77 6.34 -14.20
N ASP A 15 16.87 7.15 -14.78
CA ASP A 15 15.65 6.68 -15.46
C ASP A 15 16.01 5.76 -16.63
N TRP A 16 16.99 6.15 -17.43
CA TRP A 16 17.46 5.37 -18.56
C TRP A 16 18.02 4.00 -18.10
N LEU A 17 18.72 3.96 -16.97
CA LEU A 17 19.27 2.70 -16.44
C LEU A 17 18.15 1.69 -16.16
N VAL A 18 17.12 2.10 -15.41
CA VAL A 18 16.00 1.23 -15.04
C VAL A 18 15.20 0.83 -16.27
N ASP A 19 14.94 1.79 -17.17
CA ASP A 19 14.19 1.57 -18.40
C ASP A 19 14.91 0.58 -19.34
N GLN A 20 16.24 0.70 -19.51
CA GLN A 20 17.02 -0.25 -20.31
C GLN A 20 17.17 -1.61 -19.67
N LEU A 21 17.34 -1.67 -18.35
CA LEU A 21 17.49 -2.93 -17.63
C LEU A 21 16.26 -3.83 -17.81
N PHE A 22 15.07 -3.26 -17.70
CA PHE A 22 13.83 -4.02 -17.79
C PHE A 22 13.32 -4.20 -19.23
N ALA A 23 13.77 -3.39 -20.18
CA ALA A 23 13.38 -3.54 -21.58
C ALA A 23 14.15 -4.66 -22.31
N ILE A 24 15.29 -5.10 -21.79
CA ILE A 24 16.19 -6.03 -22.48
C ILE A 24 16.41 -7.27 -21.61
N PRO A 25 15.72 -8.42 -21.88
CA PRO A 25 15.84 -9.64 -21.09
C PRO A 25 17.28 -10.15 -20.91
N GLN A 26 18.14 -9.92 -21.92
CA GLN A 26 19.56 -10.29 -21.85
C GLN A 26 20.33 -9.49 -20.78
N GLN A 27 19.93 -8.25 -20.53
CA GLN A 27 20.49 -7.44 -19.46
C GLN A 27 20.10 -8.00 -18.09
N LEU A 28 18.82 -8.38 -17.91
CA LEU A 28 18.36 -9.04 -16.70
C LEU A 28 19.12 -10.34 -16.45
N ARG A 29 19.27 -11.21 -17.44
CA ARG A 29 20.06 -12.45 -17.30
C ARG A 29 21.52 -12.19 -16.94
N ARG A 30 22.12 -11.15 -17.51
CA ARG A 30 23.52 -10.77 -17.24
C ARG A 30 23.71 -10.22 -15.84
N PHE A 31 22.83 -9.37 -15.37
CA PHE A 31 23.00 -8.62 -14.12
C PHE A 31 22.27 -9.23 -12.94
N ALA A 32 21.31 -10.13 -13.19
CA ALA A 32 20.58 -10.87 -12.19
C ALA A 32 20.56 -12.38 -12.52
N PRO A 33 21.71 -13.06 -12.58
CA PRO A 33 21.82 -14.44 -13.04
C PRO A 33 21.11 -15.45 -12.12
N TRP A 34 20.66 -15.02 -10.96
CA TRP A 34 19.86 -15.80 -10.02
C TRP A 34 18.35 -15.76 -10.29
N LEU A 35 17.89 -14.89 -11.21
CA LEU A 35 16.48 -14.85 -11.62
C LEU A 35 16.18 -16.05 -12.51
N GLU A 36 15.08 -16.74 -12.17
CA GLU A 36 14.51 -17.77 -13.02
C GLU A 36 13.84 -17.13 -14.26
N GLU A 37 13.64 -17.90 -15.31
CA GLU A 37 13.08 -17.40 -16.59
C GLU A 37 11.72 -16.73 -16.38
N ARG A 38 10.84 -17.30 -15.55
CA ARG A 38 9.56 -16.71 -15.16
C ARG A 38 9.73 -15.32 -14.50
N GLY A 39 10.76 -15.15 -13.69
CA GLY A 39 11.08 -13.84 -13.08
C GLY A 39 11.55 -12.83 -14.12
N ILE A 40 12.32 -13.25 -15.10
CA ILE A 40 12.77 -12.40 -16.21
C ILE A 40 11.59 -11.97 -17.08
N GLU A 41 10.70 -12.90 -17.42
CA GLU A 41 9.46 -12.60 -18.17
C GLU A 41 8.58 -11.59 -17.43
N THR A 42 8.38 -11.79 -16.12
CA THR A 42 7.56 -10.90 -15.28
C THR A 42 8.14 -9.49 -15.18
N LEU A 43 9.46 -9.36 -15.09
CA LEU A 43 10.14 -8.06 -14.96
C LEU A 43 10.32 -7.36 -16.29
N THR A 44 10.28 -8.10 -17.42
CA THR A 44 10.47 -7.52 -18.75
C THR A 44 9.26 -6.68 -19.14
N ARG A 45 9.52 -5.44 -19.49
CA ARG A 45 8.49 -4.49 -19.94
C ARG A 45 9.02 -3.62 -21.07
N PRO A 46 8.13 -3.09 -21.96
CA PRO A 46 8.53 -2.20 -23.04
C PRO A 46 9.28 -0.97 -22.53
N LYS A 47 10.25 -0.51 -23.31
CA LYS A 47 10.95 0.75 -23.05
C LYS A 47 9.95 1.91 -22.98
N GLY A 48 10.11 2.79 -21.99
CA GLY A 48 9.21 3.92 -21.77
C GLY A 48 7.93 3.55 -21.03
N SER A 49 7.82 2.34 -20.48
CA SER A 49 6.73 1.99 -19.55
C SER A 49 6.76 2.89 -18.33
N PRO A 50 5.61 3.30 -17.80
CA PRO A 50 5.57 4.13 -16.58
C PRO A 50 6.21 3.39 -15.40
N PHE A 51 6.89 4.15 -14.54
CA PHE A 51 7.43 3.60 -13.29
C PHE A 51 6.31 3.19 -12.36
N THR A 52 6.58 2.12 -11.63
CA THR A 52 5.71 1.61 -10.57
C THR A 52 6.25 1.99 -9.20
N VAL A 53 5.43 1.85 -8.15
CA VAL A 53 5.87 2.07 -6.77
C VAL A 53 7.07 1.18 -6.42
N SER A 54 7.12 -0.05 -6.94
CA SER A 54 8.23 -0.99 -6.72
C SER A 54 9.56 -0.55 -7.36
N ASP A 55 9.53 0.36 -8.34
CA ASP A 55 10.75 0.91 -8.94
C ASP A 55 11.40 2.00 -8.09
N VAL A 56 10.63 2.66 -7.20
CA VAL A 56 11.10 3.82 -6.41
C VAL A 56 12.37 3.51 -5.62
N PRO A 57 12.49 2.40 -4.86
CA PRO A 57 13.71 2.08 -4.13
C PRO A 57 14.91 1.80 -5.04
N LEU A 58 14.67 1.28 -6.24
CA LEU A 58 15.73 1.05 -7.24
C LEU A 58 16.22 2.36 -7.85
N LEU A 59 15.28 3.26 -8.15
CA LEU A 59 15.60 4.61 -8.65
C LEU A 59 16.38 5.40 -7.59
N ASP A 60 15.95 5.37 -6.33
CA ASP A 60 16.64 6.04 -5.23
C ASP A 60 18.08 5.52 -5.05
N GLU A 61 18.29 4.20 -5.08
CA GLU A 61 19.62 3.60 -5.01
C GLU A 61 20.48 3.95 -6.23
N ALA A 62 19.88 3.97 -7.43
CA ALA A 62 20.57 4.36 -8.65
C ALA A 62 21.02 5.83 -8.57
N MET A 63 20.17 6.73 -8.09
CA MET A 63 20.51 8.14 -7.90
C MET A 63 21.63 8.33 -6.86
N GLU A 64 21.62 7.55 -5.79
CA GLU A 64 22.67 7.58 -4.78
C GLU A 64 24.04 7.17 -5.35
N LEU A 65 24.05 6.16 -6.21
CA LEU A 65 25.29 5.61 -6.76
C LEU A 65 25.83 6.41 -7.97
N LEU A 66 24.95 7.04 -8.76
CA LEU A 66 25.32 7.84 -9.95
C LEU A 66 25.57 9.32 -9.60
N GLY A 67 25.02 9.77 -8.47
CA GLY A 67 24.96 11.19 -8.13
C GLY A 67 23.83 11.94 -8.86
N PRO A 68 23.71 13.25 -8.62
CA PRO A 68 22.67 14.07 -9.21
C PRO A 68 22.84 14.19 -10.73
N ASP A 69 21.72 14.18 -11.47
CA ASP A 69 21.71 14.39 -12.92
C ASP A 69 22.37 15.74 -13.26
N PRO A 70 23.41 15.77 -14.10
CA PRO A 70 24.07 17.01 -14.50
C PRO A 70 23.12 18.04 -15.12
N LYS A 71 22.07 17.59 -15.81
CA LYS A 71 21.04 18.48 -16.39
C LYS A 71 20.14 19.07 -15.32
N ALA A 72 19.77 18.29 -14.31
CA ALA A 72 18.99 18.78 -13.18
C ALA A 72 19.80 19.79 -12.36
N VAL A 73 21.07 19.51 -12.10
CA VAL A 73 22.01 20.44 -11.45
C VAL A 73 22.16 21.74 -12.24
N ALA A 74 22.32 21.67 -13.57
CA ALA A 74 22.40 22.84 -14.40
C ALA A 74 21.10 23.66 -14.40
N ARG A 75 19.94 22.99 -14.42
CA ARG A 75 18.63 23.66 -14.31
C ARG A 75 18.46 24.35 -12.98
N GLN A 76 18.82 23.67 -11.88
CA GLN A 76 18.73 24.25 -10.55
C GLN A 76 19.62 25.48 -10.41
N LYS A 77 20.88 25.40 -10.87
CA LYS A 77 21.78 26.56 -10.89
C LYS A 77 21.23 27.73 -11.69
N ALA A 78 20.56 27.48 -12.82
CA ALA A 78 19.94 28.52 -13.61
C ALA A 78 18.74 29.17 -12.88
N LEU A 79 17.95 28.38 -12.17
CA LEU A 79 16.85 28.88 -11.33
C LEU A 79 17.38 29.71 -10.16
N ASP A 80 18.42 29.22 -9.48
CA ASP A 80 19.04 29.92 -8.35
C ASP A 80 19.67 31.26 -8.80
N ALA A 81 20.33 31.26 -9.97
CA ALA A 81 20.86 32.50 -10.55
C ALA A 81 19.75 33.49 -10.86
N LYS A 82 18.64 33.03 -11.46
CA LYS A 82 17.48 33.88 -11.73
C LYS A 82 16.85 34.46 -10.45
N ARG A 83 16.72 33.64 -9.42
CA ARG A 83 16.24 34.12 -8.09
C ARG A 83 17.16 35.16 -7.49
N ALA A 84 18.47 34.94 -7.57
CA ALA A 84 19.46 35.91 -7.08
C ALA A 84 19.37 37.25 -7.86
N GLU A 85 19.15 37.24 -9.17
CA GLU A 85 18.91 38.43 -9.97
C GLU A 85 17.63 39.15 -9.56
N GLU A 86 16.54 38.42 -9.37
CA GLU A 86 15.26 38.95 -8.90
C GLU A 86 15.37 39.58 -7.50
N GLU A 87 16.09 38.92 -6.58
CA GLU A 87 16.35 39.43 -5.23
C GLU A 87 17.22 40.71 -5.27
N GLN A 88 18.24 40.72 -6.14
CA GLN A 88 19.09 41.92 -6.30
C GLN A 88 18.27 43.08 -6.88
N PHE A 89 17.45 42.84 -7.90
CA PHE A 89 16.55 43.84 -8.49
C PHE A 89 15.57 44.37 -7.45
N ALA A 90 15.01 43.51 -6.58
CA ALA A 90 14.12 43.93 -5.51
C ALA A 90 14.86 44.80 -4.48
N LYS A 91 16.12 44.45 -4.11
CA LYS A 91 16.97 45.27 -3.25
C LYS A 91 17.24 46.65 -3.84
N ASP A 92 17.62 46.71 -5.09
CA ASP A 92 17.91 47.98 -5.80
C ASP A 92 16.66 48.85 -5.93
N THR A 93 15.50 48.24 -6.18
CA THR A 93 14.22 48.95 -6.27
C THR A 93 13.82 49.53 -4.92
N LEU A 94 13.97 48.78 -3.81
CA LEU A 94 13.71 49.27 -2.44
C LEU A 94 14.65 50.43 -2.07
N ALA A 95 15.93 50.30 -2.45
CA ALA A 95 16.91 51.34 -2.22
C ALA A 95 16.58 52.64 -2.97
N GLN A 96 16.14 52.56 -4.23
CA GLN A 96 15.75 53.71 -5.05
C GLN A 96 14.42 54.33 -4.58
N ALA A 97 13.48 53.53 -4.09
CA ALA A 97 12.21 54.00 -3.59
C ALA A 97 12.29 54.71 -2.25
N GLY A 98 13.47 54.79 -1.61
CA GLY A 98 13.68 55.47 -0.35
C GLY A 98 12.88 54.87 0.82
N ILE A 99 12.36 53.67 0.68
CA ILE A 99 11.61 52.99 1.72
C ILE A 99 12.62 52.41 2.71
N GLY A 100 12.92 53.24 3.74
CA GLY A 100 13.95 52.95 4.76
C GLY A 100 13.51 51.79 5.66
N SER A 101 14.45 50.92 5.85
CA SER A 101 14.72 49.99 6.94
C SER A 101 13.61 49.67 7.94
N GLY A 102 13.03 48.49 7.85
CA GLY A 102 12.53 47.81 9.03
C GLY A 102 11.20 47.11 8.97
N ILE A 103 10.37 47.28 7.94
CA ILE A 103 9.04 46.67 7.88
C ILE A 103 8.88 45.72 6.66
N VAL A 104 9.53 46.03 5.54
CA VAL A 104 9.48 45.20 4.33
C VAL A 104 10.90 44.75 3.96
N THR A 105 11.15 43.46 3.96
CA THR A 105 12.43 42.89 3.49
C THR A 105 12.35 42.62 1.99
N SER A 106 13.51 42.63 1.29
CA SER A 106 13.60 42.22 -0.12
C SER A 106 13.00 40.84 -0.36
N GLN A 107 13.12 39.94 0.61
CA GLN A 107 12.51 38.63 0.59
C GLN A 107 10.99 38.67 0.57
N MET A 108 10.37 39.49 1.44
CA MET A 108 8.90 39.69 1.44
C MET A 108 8.38 40.26 0.12
N LEU A 109 9.18 41.10 -0.54
CA LEU A 109 8.77 41.69 -1.83
C LEU A 109 8.82 40.64 -2.94
N VAL A 110 9.88 39.84 -3.01
CA VAL A 110 10.04 38.74 -3.97
C VAL A 110 8.96 37.69 -3.75
N ASP A 111 8.69 37.34 -2.49
CA ASP A 111 7.67 36.36 -2.10
C ASP A 111 6.25 36.83 -2.48
N ASN A 112 5.99 38.14 -2.36
CA ASN A 112 4.69 38.74 -2.72
C ASN A 112 4.51 38.89 -4.26
N ILE A 113 5.58 39.17 -4.99
CA ILE A 113 5.57 39.29 -6.46
C ILE A 113 5.38 37.89 -7.10
N ASN A 114 5.98 36.86 -6.52
CA ASN A 114 5.90 35.48 -7.05
C ASN A 114 4.62 34.73 -6.66
N GLY A 115 3.66 35.40 -5.95
CA GLY A 115 2.40 34.79 -5.55
C GLY A 115 2.61 33.50 -4.73
N MET A 116 3.55 33.54 -3.78
CA MET A 116 3.85 32.37 -2.98
C MET A 116 2.62 31.96 -2.17
N ASP A 117 1.94 30.95 -2.68
CA ASP A 117 1.30 29.98 -1.81
C ASP A 117 2.37 29.44 -0.87
N ALA A 118 2.16 29.58 0.43
CA ALA A 118 3.09 29.07 1.44
C ALA A 118 3.18 27.55 1.24
N GLU A 119 4.17 27.11 0.47
CA GLU A 119 4.39 25.71 0.20
C GLU A 119 4.55 24.98 1.53
N LEU A 120 3.64 24.07 1.83
CA LEU A 120 3.65 23.34 3.09
C LEU A 120 5.00 22.66 3.28
N THR A 121 5.52 22.63 4.49
CA THR A 121 6.77 21.96 4.82
C THR A 121 6.81 20.52 4.28
N ALA A 122 5.66 19.84 4.27
CA ALA A 122 5.51 18.51 3.69
C ALA A 122 5.76 18.49 2.17
N GLN A 123 5.31 19.51 1.42
CA GLN A 123 5.54 19.61 -0.03
C GLN A 123 7.02 19.87 -0.32
N ARG A 124 7.67 20.76 0.44
CA ARG A 124 9.12 21.01 0.33
C ARG A 124 9.93 19.76 0.65
N ALA A 125 9.58 19.04 1.71
CA ALA A 125 10.23 17.78 2.07
C ALA A 125 10.04 16.68 1.02
N ALA A 126 8.88 16.65 0.35
CA ALA A 126 8.61 15.72 -0.74
C ALA A 126 9.39 16.05 -2.02
N ALA A 127 9.61 17.35 -2.30
CA ALA A 127 10.37 17.82 -3.46
C ALA A 127 11.89 17.71 -3.26
N ASP A 128 12.38 17.72 -2.01
CA ASP A 128 13.80 17.67 -1.68
C ASP A 128 14.25 16.26 -1.34
N ARG A 129 15.04 15.68 -2.24
CA ARG A 129 15.61 14.35 -2.05
C ARG A 129 16.60 14.27 -0.87
N GLU A 130 17.28 15.35 -0.54
CA GLU A 130 18.26 15.41 0.56
C GLU A 130 17.62 15.71 1.92
N TRP A 131 16.31 15.99 1.92
CA TRP A 131 15.59 16.24 3.17
C TRP A 131 15.67 15.04 4.11
N THR A 132 16.05 15.29 5.36
CA THR A 132 16.16 14.27 6.40
C THR A 132 15.16 14.51 7.52
N TYR A 133 14.74 13.41 8.15
CA TYR A 133 13.82 13.42 9.28
C TYR A 133 14.54 13.07 10.58
N GLY A 134 14.15 13.70 11.69
CA GLY A 134 14.65 13.34 13.00
C GLY A 134 14.09 12.02 13.53
N HIS A 135 12.87 11.67 13.11
CA HIS A 135 12.18 10.43 13.46
C HIS A 135 11.23 10.02 12.34
N ILE A 136 11.13 8.73 12.04
CA ILE A 136 10.20 8.18 11.06
C ILE A 136 9.30 7.15 11.73
N VAL A 137 7.99 7.28 11.51
CA VAL A 137 6.99 6.28 11.87
C VAL A 137 6.64 5.48 10.61
N VAL A 138 6.77 4.16 10.68
CA VAL A 138 6.49 3.25 9.57
C VAL A 138 5.35 2.34 9.97
N ASP A 139 4.25 2.41 9.25
CA ASP A 139 3.13 1.48 9.38
C ASP A 139 3.18 0.42 8.27
N GLU A 140 2.53 -0.73 8.49
CA GLU A 140 2.55 -1.91 7.59
C GLU A 140 3.98 -2.32 7.18
N ALA A 141 4.92 -2.18 8.11
CA ALA A 141 6.36 -2.32 7.86
C ALA A 141 6.77 -3.72 7.40
N GLN A 142 5.93 -4.75 7.59
CA GLN A 142 6.16 -6.09 7.09
C GLN A 142 6.13 -6.17 5.56
N GLU A 143 5.48 -5.22 4.88
CA GLU A 143 5.43 -5.16 3.42
C GLU A 143 6.71 -4.59 2.80
N LEU A 144 7.55 -3.89 3.58
CA LEU A 144 8.74 -3.24 3.07
C LEU A 144 9.85 -4.23 2.75
N THR A 145 10.49 -4.01 1.60
CA THR A 145 11.68 -4.74 1.17
C THR A 145 12.95 -4.19 1.81
N ALA A 146 14.04 -4.94 1.72
CA ALA A 146 15.35 -4.47 2.17
C ALA A 146 15.81 -3.17 1.46
N MET A 147 15.36 -2.95 0.22
CA MET A 147 15.67 -1.72 -0.53
C MET A 147 14.86 -0.53 -0.02
N ASP A 148 13.58 -0.73 0.34
CA ASP A 148 12.76 0.32 0.97
C ASP A 148 13.39 0.77 2.30
N TRP A 149 13.85 -0.18 3.12
CA TRP A 149 14.54 0.15 4.36
C TRP A 149 15.82 0.94 4.15
N ARG A 150 16.61 0.64 3.11
CA ARG A 150 17.81 1.42 2.77
C ARG A 150 17.46 2.86 2.44
N MET A 151 16.40 3.07 1.66
CA MET A 151 15.89 4.40 1.32
C MET A 151 15.45 5.16 2.58
N LEU A 152 14.66 4.53 3.46
CA LEU A 152 14.19 5.15 4.70
C LEU A 152 15.34 5.50 5.66
N ILE A 153 16.34 4.63 5.80
CA ILE A 153 17.52 4.88 6.66
C ILE A 153 18.32 6.07 6.15
N ARG A 154 18.45 6.27 4.84
CA ARG A 154 19.08 7.49 4.29
C ARG A 154 18.32 8.75 4.68
N ARG A 155 16.99 8.68 4.72
CA ARG A 155 16.12 9.80 5.12
C ARG A 155 16.12 10.07 6.63
N CYS A 156 16.61 9.14 7.45
CA CYS A 156 16.69 9.29 8.91
C CYS A 156 18.09 8.92 9.43
N PRO A 157 19.09 9.80 9.29
CA PRO A 157 20.46 9.53 9.72
C PRO A 157 20.57 9.22 11.21
N SER A 158 19.69 9.77 12.04
CA SER A 158 19.58 9.47 13.48
C SER A 158 19.18 8.02 13.77
N ARG A 159 18.66 7.29 12.76
CA ARG A 159 18.09 5.95 12.89
C ARG A 159 17.00 5.83 13.96
N SER A 160 16.26 6.91 14.19
CA SER A 160 15.16 6.96 15.13
C SER A 160 13.86 6.57 14.43
N PHE A 161 13.33 5.39 14.75
CA PHE A 161 12.15 4.82 14.08
C PHE A 161 11.14 4.32 15.10
N THR A 162 9.85 4.48 14.79
CA THR A 162 8.76 3.68 15.34
C THR A 162 8.19 2.82 14.22
N ILE A 163 8.28 1.51 14.40
CA ILE A 163 7.94 0.54 13.35
C ILE A 163 6.75 -0.28 13.81
N VAL A 164 5.67 -0.25 13.04
CA VAL A 164 4.43 -0.97 13.32
C VAL A 164 4.14 -1.93 12.18
N GLY A 165 3.64 -3.12 12.50
CA GLY A 165 3.27 -4.11 11.49
C GLY A 165 2.99 -5.49 12.06
N ALA A 166 2.53 -6.38 11.21
CA ALA A 166 2.20 -7.76 11.57
C ALA A 166 2.77 -8.73 10.53
N VAL A 167 3.82 -9.47 10.88
CA VAL A 167 4.53 -10.38 9.94
C VAL A 167 3.62 -11.46 9.34
N ALA A 168 2.55 -11.86 10.01
CA ALA A 168 1.54 -12.79 9.48
C ALA A 168 0.74 -12.20 8.31
N GLN A 169 0.70 -10.89 8.17
CA GLN A 169 -0.02 -10.16 7.12
C GLN A 169 0.86 -9.84 5.91
N THR A 170 2.10 -10.35 5.87
CA THR A 170 3.04 -10.12 4.78
C THR A 170 2.61 -10.84 3.52
N SER A 171 2.26 -10.11 2.47
CA SER A 171 1.99 -10.67 1.15
C SER A 171 2.96 -10.18 0.07
N ALA A 172 3.72 -9.11 0.32
CA ALA A 172 4.83 -8.75 -0.56
C ALA A 172 5.89 -9.86 -0.60
N LEU A 173 6.30 -10.27 -1.80
CA LEU A 173 7.31 -11.32 -1.98
C LEU A 173 8.65 -10.96 -1.32
N GLY A 174 9.00 -9.67 -1.30
CA GLY A 174 10.20 -9.13 -0.67
C GLY A 174 10.00 -8.64 0.76
N GLY A 175 8.80 -8.75 1.31
CA GLY A 175 8.46 -8.31 2.66
C GLY A 175 9.02 -9.22 3.75
N THR A 176 8.96 -8.78 4.99
CA THR A 176 9.52 -9.55 6.10
C THR A 176 8.50 -10.50 6.73
N ARG A 177 8.96 -11.70 7.03
CA ARG A 177 8.26 -12.71 7.84
C ARG A 177 8.89 -12.90 9.22
N SER A 178 9.90 -12.09 9.56
CA SER A 178 10.60 -12.14 10.83
C SER A 178 11.23 -10.79 11.13
N TRP A 179 10.76 -10.14 12.19
CA TRP A 179 11.33 -8.87 12.65
C TRP A 179 12.82 -8.95 12.91
N ARG A 180 13.28 -9.98 13.58
CA ARG A 180 14.70 -10.15 13.89
C ARG A 180 15.55 -10.21 12.63
N ARG A 181 15.15 -11.03 11.65
CA ARG A 181 15.88 -11.14 10.37
C ARG A 181 15.95 -9.82 9.60
N MET A 182 14.95 -8.99 9.74
CA MET A 182 14.90 -7.67 9.09
C MET A 182 15.69 -6.62 9.89
N MET A 183 15.47 -6.53 11.20
CA MET A 183 15.96 -5.41 12.01
C MET A 183 17.43 -5.57 12.44
N ASP A 184 17.89 -6.78 12.73
CA ASP A 184 19.27 -7.01 13.17
C ASP A 184 20.32 -6.49 12.17
N PRO A 185 20.20 -6.74 10.85
CA PRO A 185 21.13 -6.20 9.86
C PRO A 185 21.05 -4.67 9.69
N LEU A 186 19.88 -4.06 9.95
CA LEU A 186 19.63 -2.64 9.73
C LEU A 186 20.05 -1.79 10.92
N PHE A 187 19.75 -2.24 12.13
CA PHE A 187 19.92 -1.48 13.36
C PHE A 187 20.95 -2.07 14.32
N GLY A 188 21.27 -3.37 14.17
CA GLY A 188 22.07 -4.13 15.13
C GLY A 188 21.19 -4.73 16.24
N GLU A 189 21.54 -5.93 16.70
CA GLU A 189 20.71 -6.77 17.61
C GLU A 189 20.29 -6.09 18.93
N ARG A 190 21.05 -5.09 19.40
CA ARG A 190 20.83 -4.41 20.70
C ARG A 190 20.20 -3.03 20.58
N ASN A 191 19.97 -2.55 19.36
CA ASN A 191 19.55 -1.17 19.14
C ASN A 191 18.07 -1.03 18.78
N TRP A 192 17.30 -2.10 18.91
CA TRP A 192 15.86 -2.09 18.72
C TRP A 192 15.18 -2.98 19.75
N GLN A 193 13.90 -2.72 19.99
CA GLN A 193 13.08 -3.45 20.94
C GLN A 193 11.76 -3.83 20.28
N LEU A 194 11.33 -5.09 20.42
CA LEU A 194 10.03 -5.58 19.99
C LEU A 194 9.05 -5.49 21.16
N ASN A 195 7.92 -4.83 20.92
CA ASN A 195 6.78 -4.83 21.83
C ASN A 195 5.58 -5.43 21.09
N GLU A 196 5.00 -6.48 21.63
CA GLU A 196 3.86 -7.16 21.02
C GLU A 196 2.55 -6.68 21.66
N LEU A 197 1.58 -6.28 20.80
CA LEU A 197 0.23 -5.94 21.21
C LEU A 197 -0.60 -7.21 21.26
N THR A 198 -1.08 -7.57 22.44
CA THR A 198 -1.77 -8.84 22.69
C THR A 198 -3.28 -8.69 22.88
N ILE A 199 -3.82 -7.46 22.84
CA ILE A 199 -5.25 -7.19 23.02
C ILE A 199 -5.84 -6.72 21.69
N ASN A 200 -6.88 -7.41 21.20
CA ASN A 200 -7.60 -7.05 19.99
C ASN A 200 -8.96 -6.44 20.35
N TYR A 201 -9.11 -5.14 20.08
CA TYR A 201 -10.36 -4.40 20.26
C TYR A 201 -11.19 -4.34 18.97
N ARG A 202 -10.61 -4.69 17.81
CA ARG A 202 -11.23 -4.57 16.51
C ARG A 202 -12.19 -5.71 16.21
N ASN A 203 -11.67 -6.91 16.19
CA ASN A 203 -12.43 -8.08 15.76
C ASN A 203 -13.27 -8.70 16.89
N PRO A 204 -14.44 -9.26 16.57
CA PRO A 204 -15.15 -10.15 17.47
C PRO A 204 -14.31 -11.38 17.85
N LYS A 205 -14.57 -11.96 19.03
CA LYS A 205 -13.85 -13.13 19.54
C LYS A 205 -13.88 -14.32 18.57
N GLU A 206 -15.05 -14.63 18.01
CA GLU A 206 -15.21 -15.76 17.07
C GLU A 206 -14.43 -15.54 15.77
N VAL A 207 -14.44 -14.31 15.24
CA VAL A 207 -13.66 -13.94 14.06
C VAL A 207 -12.17 -14.04 14.34
N SER A 208 -11.71 -13.48 15.47
CA SER A 208 -10.30 -13.55 15.88
C SER A 208 -9.82 -14.98 16.08
N GLN A 209 -10.64 -15.82 16.72
CA GLN A 209 -10.33 -17.24 16.94
C GLN A 209 -10.21 -17.99 15.60
N LEU A 210 -11.21 -17.83 14.72
CA LEU A 210 -11.19 -18.48 13.39
C LEU A 210 -9.95 -18.09 12.59
N ALA A 211 -9.63 -16.79 12.55
CA ALA A 211 -8.45 -16.30 11.85
C ALA A 211 -7.14 -16.83 12.46
N SER A 212 -7.05 -16.93 13.79
CA SER A 212 -5.89 -17.48 14.48
C SER A 212 -5.72 -18.97 14.25
N ASP A 213 -6.80 -19.73 14.27
CA ASP A 213 -6.79 -21.18 14.01
C ASP A 213 -6.33 -21.44 12.57
N PHE A 214 -6.87 -20.68 11.62
CA PHE A 214 -6.45 -20.73 10.21
C PHE A 214 -4.97 -20.39 10.05
N ALA A 215 -4.51 -19.26 10.59
CA ALA A 215 -3.12 -18.83 10.50
C ALA A 215 -2.16 -19.89 11.08
N SER A 216 -2.54 -20.50 12.21
CA SER A 216 -1.76 -21.57 12.85
C SER A 216 -1.71 -22.83 12.00
N SER A 217 -2.81 -23.23 11.35
CA SER A 217 -2.88 -24.40 10.46
C SER A 217 -2.03 -24.21 9.20
N GLU A 218 -1.89 -22.98 8.71
CA GLU A 218 -1.06 -22.63 7.55
C GLU A 218 0.39 -22.28 7.92
N GLY A 219 0.76 -22.39 9.21
CA GLY A 219 2.14 -22.15 9.66
C GLY A 219 2.54 -20.66 9.66
N LEU A 220 1.60 -19.74 9.69
CA LEU A 220 1.90 -18.33 9.84
C LEU A 220 2.33 -18.04 11.29
N TYR A 221 3.35 -17.22 11.44
CA TYR A 221 3.73 -16.72 12.77
C TYR A 221 2.79 -15.60 13.20
N ILE A 222 1.95 -15.88 14.19
CA ILE A 222 1.07 -14.90 14.81
C ILE A 222 1.35 -14.80 16.30
N SER A 223 1.32 -13.58 16.84
CA SER A 223 1.30 -13.37 18.29
C SER A 223 -0.04 -13.81 18.86
N THR A 224 -0.03 -14.40 20.05
CA THR A 224 -1.28 -14.74 20.74
C THR A 224 -2.05 -13.46 21.07
N VAL A 225 -3.19 -13.27 20.42
CA VAL A 225 -4.03 -12.08 20.57
C VAL A 225 -5.32 -12.44 21.29
N ASN A 226 -5.65 -11.68 22.33
CA ASN A 226 -6.89 -11.84 23.07
C ASN A 226 -7.93 -10.81 22.59
N ALA A 227 -8.94 -11.26 21.87
CA ALA A 227 -10.05 -10.41 21.45
C ALA A 227 -11.01 -10.19 22.61
N VAL A 228 -11.33 -8.93 22.90
CA VAL A 228 -12.16 -8.55 24.05
C VAL A 228 -13.65 -8.37 23.70
N ARG A 229 -13.98 -8.19 22.40
CA ARG A 229 -15.36 -7.94 21.96
C ARG A 229 -16.14 -9.24 21.75
N GLY A 230 -17.26 -9.39 22.42
CA GLY A 230 -18.25 -10.44 22.15
C GLY A 230 -19.33 -9.89 21.22
N VAL A 231 -19.43 -10.40 20.01
CA VAL A 231 -20.49 -10.08 19.05
C VAL A 231 -21.17 -11.41 18.69
N PRO A 232 -22.44 -11.60 19.02
CA PRO A 232 -23.15 -12.85 18.69
C PRO A 232 -23.18 -13.09 17.19
N ASP A 233 -23.07 -14.35 16.80
CA ASP A 233 -23.15 -14.78 15.39
C ASP A 233 -22.19 -14.02 14.45
N SER A 234 -21.03 -13.61 14.98
CA SER A 234 -20.07 -12.80 14.18
C SER A 234 -19.43 -13.57 13.01
N VAL A 235 -19.52 -14.88 13.01
CA VAL A 235 -19.07 -15.74 11.88
C VAL A 235 -20.24 -16.52 11.31
N LYS A 236 -20.46 -16.38 10.00
CA LYS A 236 -21.45 -17.17 9.24
C LYS A 236 -20.75 -17.92 8.10
N ARG A 237 -21.11 -19.18 7.91
CA ARG A 237 -20.60 -19.99 6.79
C ARG A 237 -21.77 -20.42 5.90
N LEU A 238 -21.61 -20.24 4.60
CA LEU A 238 -22.59 -20.65 3.60
C LEU A 238 -21.91 -21.51 2.54
N THR A 239 -22.28 -22.78 2.47
CA THR A 239 -21.77 -23.71 1.45
C THR A 239 -22.84 -23.99 0.41
N LEU A 240 -22.57 -23.63 -0.82
CA LEU A 240 -23.44 -23.82 -2.00
C LEU A 240 -23.16 -25.17 -2.66
N ARG A 241 -24.11 -25.61 -3.48
CA ARG A 241 -23.99 -26.90 -4.17
C ARG A 241 -23.01 -26.84 -5.34
N ASP A 242 -23.05 -25.74 -6.09
CA ASP A 242 -22.25 -25.52 -7.29
C ASP A 242 -21.98 -24.03 -7.54
N ASP A 243 -21.07 -23.74 -8.46
CA ASP A 243 -20.57 -22.39 -8.78
C ASP A 243 -21.64 -21.50 -9.46
N SER A 244 -22.66 -22.08 -10.11
CA SER A 244 -23.70 -21.31 -10.79
C SER A 244 -24.55 -20.47 -9.81
N LEU A 245 -24.58 -20.87 -8.54
CA LEU A 245 -25.33 -20.20 -7.48
C LEU A 245 -24.57 -19.06 -6.79
N ILE A 246 -23.25 -18.93 -7.02
CA ILE A 246 -22.42 -17.97 -6.30
C ILE A 246 -22.88 -16.54 -6.52
N GLY A 247 -23.08 -16.14 -7.76
CA GLY A 247 -23.46 -14.77 -8.11
C GLY A 247 -24.71 -14.29 -7.39
N ASP A 248 -25.75 -15.12 -7.42
CA ASP A 248 -27.03 -14.81 -6.76
C ASP A 248 -26.94 -14.84 -5.25
N ALA A 249 -26.24 -15.82 -4.69
CA ALA A 249 -26.03 -15.91 -3.25
C ALA A 249 -25.22 -14.74 -2.69
N VAL A 250 -24.14 -14.34 -3.38
CA VAL A 250 -23.34 -13.17 -3.02
C VAL A 250 -24.21 -11.91 -3.06
N ALA A 251 -24.96 -11.69 -4.14
CA ALA A 251 -25.81 -10.52 -4.29
C ALA A 251 -26.88 -10.45 -3.20
N GLN A 252 -27.57 -11.55 -2.92
CA GLN A 252 -28.60 -11.63 -1.87
C GLN A 252 -27.99 -11.38 -0.47
N GLN A 253 -26.87 -12.04 -0.14
CA GLN A 253 -26.21 -11.83 1.15
C GLN A 253 -25.68 -10.41 1.28
N THR A 254 -25.26 -9.77 0.19
CA THR A 254 -24.81 -8.36 0.23
C THR A 254 -25.97 -7.44 0.61
N VAL A 255 -27.17 -7.63 0.07
CA VAL A 255 -28.36 -6.85 0.48
C VAL A 255 -28.64 -7.00 1.97
N GLU A 256 -28.56 -8.23 2.52
CA GLU A 256 -28.72 -8.48 3.95
C GLU A 256 -27.67 -7.73 4.79
N LEU A 257 -26.40 -7.75 4.35
CA LEU A 257 -25.31 -7.05 5.04
C LEU A 257 -25.46 -5.53 4.96
N VAL A 258 -25.85 -5.00 3.80
CA VAL A 258 -26.10 -3.56 3.65
C VAL A 258 -27.23 -3.10 4.57
N ARG A 259 -28.35 -3.79 4.60
CA ARG A 259 -29.48 -3.48 5.49
C ARG A 259 -29.12 -3.56 6.98
N ALA A 260 -28.17 -4.43 7.34
CA ALA A 260 -27.75 -4.63 8.73
C ALA A 260 -26.68 -3.63 9.20
N TYR A 261 -25.78 -3.20 8.32
CA TYR A 261 -24.55 -2.52 8.70
C TYR A 261 -24.35 -1.16 8.05
N VAL A 262 -25.05 -0.84 6.95
CA VAL A 262 -24.95 0.46 6.30
C VAL A 262 -26.13 1.33 6.72
N SER A 263 -25.82 2.43 7.40
CA SER A 263 -26.83 3.33 7.93
C SER A 263 -27.23 4.42 6.92
N SER A 264 -28.41 5.01 7.15
CA SER A 264 -28.93 6.09 6.30
C SER A 264 -28.13 7.39 6.34
N ASP A 265 -27.25 7.57 7.32
CA ASP A 265 -26.34 8.71 7.46
C ASP A 265 -25.02 8.55 6.68
N GLY A 266 -24.85 7.42 5.96
CA GLY A 266 -23.65 7.14 5.18
C GLY A 266 -22.54 6.47 5.98
N THR A 267 -22.81 6.02 7.21
CA THR A 267 -21.87 5.22 8.00
C THR A 267 -22.06 3.73 7.72
N GLY A 268 -20.99 2.97 7.96
CA GLY A 268 -20.96 1.52 7.73
C GLY A 268 -20.39 1.12 6.37
N ARG A 269 -19.60 0.05 6.38
CA ARG A 269 -18.90 -0.45 5.19
C ARG A 269 -18.99 -1.97 5.09
N VAL A 270 -19.23 -2.45 3.88
CA VAL A 270 -19.30 -3.88 3.55
C VAL A 270 -18.29 -4.20 2.45
N ALA A 271 -17.44 -5.20 2.66
CA ALA A 271 -16.54 -5.71 1.64
C ALA A 271 -16.92 -7.11 1.19
N ILE A 272 -16.90 -7.32 -0.11
CA ILE A 272 -16.99 -8.63 -0.76
C ILE A 272 -15.62 -8.94 -1.38
N ILE A 273 -14.91 -9.89 -0.76
CA ILE A 273 -13.55 -10.28 -1.16
C ILE A 273 -13.65 -11.57 -1.96
N ALA A 274 -13.18 -11.55 -3.19
CA ALA A 274 -13.32 -12.68 -4.11
C ALA A 274 -12.06 -12.86 -4.98
N PRO A 275 -11.89 -14.02 -5.66
CA PRO A 275 -10.89 -14.22 -6.69
C PRO A 275 -10.97 -13.17 -7.80
N ASP A 276 -9.82 -12.75 -8.35
CA ASP A 276 -9.72 -11.65 -9.32
C ASP A 276 -10.62 -11.82 -10.55
N ASP A 277 -10.72 -13.04 -11.07
CA ASP A 277 -11.55 -13.38 -12.22
C ASP A 277 -13.06 -13.26 -11.94
N MET A 278 -13.47 -13.31 -10.68
CA MET A 278 -14.86 -13.16 -10.25
C MET A 278 -15.25 -11.72 -9.92
N LEU A 279 -14.32 -10.80 -9.73
CA LEU A 279 -14.61 -9.43 -9.25
C LEU A 279 -15.58 -8.69 -10.18
N LYS A 280 -15.30 -8.67 -11.48
CA LYS A 280 -16.13 -7.94 -12.46
C LYS A 280 -17.56 -8.48 -12.56
N PRO A 281 -17.79 -9.80 -12.73
CA PRO A 281 -19.16 -10.35 -12.77
C PRO A 281 -19.87 -10.20 -11.42
N LEU A 282 -19.21 -10.38 -10.29
CA LEU A 282 -19.82 -10.21 -8.97
C LEU A 282 -20.23 -8.76 -8.73
N ARG A 283 -19.36 -7.79 -9.05
CA ARG A 283 -19.69 -6.36 -8.93
C ARG A 283 -20.96 -6.03 -9.71
N ALA A 284 -21.05 -6.43 -10.97
CA ALA A 284 -22.24 -6.19 -11.80
C ALA A 284 -23.50 -6.82 -11.19
N ARG A 285 -23.41 -8.05 -10.68
CA ARG A 285 -24.55 -8.75 -10.08
C ARG A 285 -24.99 -8.14 -8.76
N VAL A 286 -24.02 -7.77 -7.90
CA VAL A 286 -24.28 -7.10 -6.62
C VAL A 286 -24.97 -5.75 -6.84
N TYR A 287 -24.46 -4.92 -7.74
CA TYR A 287 -25.06 -3.61 -8.02
C TYR A 287 -26.47 -3.74 -8.60
N ALA A 288 -26.70 -4.68 -9.54
CA ALA A 288 -28.04 -4.92 -10.06
C ALA A 288 -29.04 -5.34 -8.96
N GLN A 289 -28.61 -6.20 -8.04
CA GLN A 289 -29.46 -6.63 -6.91
C GLN A 289 -29.72 -5.51 -5.91
N LEU A 290 -28.70 -4.69 -5.59
CA LEU A 290 -28.88 -3.54 -4.72
C LEU A 290 -29.85 -2.51 -5.32
N GLN A 291 -29.76 -2.26 -6.63
CA GLN A 291 -30.66 -1.36 -7.35
C GLN A 291 -32.11 -1.85 -7.35
N ASP A 292 -32.33 -3.16 -7.42
CA ASP A 292 -33.66 -3.78 -7.41
C ASP A 292 -34.28 -3.82 -6.00
N GLU A 293 -33.46 -4.01 -4.97
CA GLU A 293 -33.92 -4.32 -3.61
C GLU A 293 -33.91 -3.12 -2.65
N LEU A 294 -33.13 -2.07 -2.94
CA LEU A 294 -33.03 -0.88 -2.08
C LEU A 294 -33.95 0.24 -2.56
N ASP A 295 -34.34 1.12 -1.64
CA ASP A 295 -34.99 2.37 -2.02
C ASP A 295 -34.09 3.20 -2.97
N PRO A 296 -34.62 3.81 -4.03
CA PRO A 296 -33.81 4.57 -4.99
C PRO A 296 -32.90 5.62 -4.35
N LYS A 297 -33.34 6.27 -3.28
CA LYS A 297 -32.50 7.27 -2.57
C LYS A 297 -31.38 6.62 -1.77
N GLU A 298 -31.57 5.41 -1.30
CA GLU A 298 -30.51 4.63 -0.63
C GLU A 298 -29.50 4.14 -1.64
N PHE A 299 -29.95 3.64 -2.78
CA PHE A 299 -29.07 3.21 -3.86
C PHE A 299 -28.26 4.39 -4.43
N ASP A 300 -28.88 5.53 -4.74
CA ASP A 300 -28.20 6.72 -5.26
C ASP A 300 -27.08 7.19 -4.31
N ARG A 301 -27.25 7.05 -3.00
CA ARG A 301 -26.20 7.35 -2.02
C ARG A 301 -25.03 6.40 -2.07
N LEU A 302 -25.28 5.11 -2.28
CA LEU A 302 -24.23 4.11 -2.42
C LEU A 302 -23.43 4.30 -3.72
N ASP A 303 -24.08 4.74 -4.79
CA ASP A 303 -23.49 4.94 -6.11
C ASP A 303 -22.77 6.30 -6.26
N ALA A 304 -23.20 7.32 -5.51
CA ALA A 304 -22.66 8.69 -5.61
C ALA A 304 -21.28 8.89 -4.93
N GLN A 305 -20.76 7.88 -4.25
CA GLN A 305 -19.51 7.99 -3.51
C GLN A 305 -18.28 7.71 -4.40
N SER A 306 -17.19 8.42 -4.13
CA SER A 306 -15.91 8.16 -4.80
C SER A 306 -15.38 6.78 -4.41
N SER A 307 -14.55 6.18 -5.28
CA SER A 307 -13.98 4.83 -5.09
C SER A 307 -13.26 4.60 -3.73
N TRP A 308 -12.91 5.66 -3.03
CA TRP A 308 -12.27 5.60 -1.70
C TRP A 308 -13.27 5.55 -0.54
N ASP A 309 -14.52 5.95 -0.78
CA ASP A 309 -15.59 6.03 0.21
C ASP A 309 -16.75 5.06 -0.08
N GLU A 310 -16.56 4.11 -0.98
CA GLU A 310 -17.58 3.12 -1.31
C GLU A 310 -18.03 2.36 -0.06
N GLN A 311 -19.32 2.43 0.25
CA GLN A 311 -19.91 1.69 1.37
C GLN A 311 -20.02 0.19 1.08
N VAL A 312 -20.09 -0.19 -0.20
CA VAL A 312 -20.08 -1.57 -0.66
C VAL A 312 -18.95 -1.75 -1.66
N THR A 313 -17.94 -2.52 -1.28
CA THR A 313 -16.74 -2.74 -2.09
C THR A 313 -16.64 -4.20 -2.52
N VAL A 314 -16.55 -4.46 -3.83
CA VAL A 314 -16.19 -5.79 -4.37
C VAL A 314 -14.74 -5.73 -4.85
N CYS A 315 -13.86 -6.48 -4.19
CA CYS A 315 -12.42 -6.33 -4.35
C CYS A 315 -11.64 -7.64 -4.09
N SER A 316 -10.34 -7.61 -4.41
CA SER A 316 -9.43 -8.71 -4.07
C SER A 316 -8.84 -8.56 -2.66
N THR A 317 -8.17 -9.59 -2.19
CA THR A 317 -7.43 -9.59 -0.92
C THR A 317 -6.37 -8.51 -0.84
N GLN A 318 -5.80 -8.10 -1.96
CA GLN A 318 -4.76 -7.05 -2.02
C GLN A 318 -5.33 -5.65 -1.72
N THR A 319 -6.57 -5.41 -2.15
CA THR A 319 -7.21 -4.09 -2.02
C THR A 319 -7.66 -3.79 -0.57
N VAL A 320 -7.96 -4.82 0.22
CA VAL A 320 -8.50 -4.64 1.59
C VAL A 320 -7.45 -4.37 2.67
N LYS A 321 -6.17 -4.39 2.31
CA LYS A 321 -5.10 -4.13 3.27
C LYS A 321 -5.18 -2.72 3.84
N GLY A 322 -4.94 -2.61 5.14
CA GLY A 322 -5.02 -1.33 5.85
C GLY A 322 -6.44 -0.77 6.03
N LEU A 323 -7.47 -1.41 5.46
CA LEU A 323 -8.86 -0.98 5.57
C LEU A 323 -9.63 -1.77 6.63
N GLU A 324 -10.74 -1.21 7.09
CA GLU A 324 -11.67 -1.82 8.05
C GLU A 324 -13.09 -1.74 7.51
N TYR A 325 -13.87 -2.79 7.78
CA TYR A 325 -15.25 -2.90 7.34
C TYR A 325 -16.13 -3.40 8.48
N ASP A 326 -17.39 -3.01 8.52
CA ASP A 326 -18.32 -3.54 9.51
C ASP A 326 -18.62 -5.02 9.23
N ALA A 327 -18.81 -5.34 7.95
CA ALA A 327 -19.00 -6.72 7.54
C ALA A 327 -18.10 -7.06 6.34
N VAL A 328 -17.57 -8.28 6.34
CA VAL A 328 -16.77 -8.82 5.25
C VAL A 328 -17.35 -10.16 4.80
N MET A 329 -17.51 -10.32 3.50
CA MET A 329 -17.84 -11.60 2.86
C MET A 329 -16.61 -12.09 2.10
N VAL A 330 -16.08 -13.25 2.47
CA VAL A 330 -15.01 -13.94 1.73
C VAL A 330 -15.65 -15.00 0.85
N VAL A 331 -15.46 -14.84 -0.46
CA VAL A 331 -16.06 -15.70 -1.49
C VAL A 331 -15.01 -16.64 -2.05
N GLN A 332 -15.28 -17.94 -2.06
CA GLN A 332 -14.40 -18.98 -2.61
C GLN A 332 -12.94 -18.87 -2.11
N PRO A 333 -12.70 -18.96 -0.80
CA PRO A 333 -11.36 -18.82 -0.21
C PRO A 333 -10.33 -19.84 -0.73
N GLY A 334 -10.75 -21.08 -1.06
CA GLY A 334 -9.87 -22.08 -1.63
C GLY A 334 -9.38 -21.70 -3.02
N ARG A 335 -10.23 -21.07 -3.83
CA ARG A 335 -9.86 -20.57 -5.15
C ARG A 335 -8.96 -19.33 -5.08
N ILE A 336 -9.10 -18.51 -4.04
CA ILE A 336 -8.14 -17.42 -3.74
C ILE A 336 -6.76 -18.05 -3.48
N GLU A 337 -6.69 -19.14 -2.72
CA GLU A 337 -5.45 -19.84 -2.42
C GLU A 337 -4.79 -20.40 -3.69
N GLU A 338 -5.53 -21.05 -4.57
CA GLU A 338 -5.02 -21.62 -5.82
C GLU A 338 -4.41 -20.57 -6.76
N ASN A 339 -4.98 -19.37 -6.82
CA ASN A 339 -4.56 -18.29 -7.71
C ASN A 339 -3.36 -17.50 -7.19
N ALA A 340 -2.96 -17.69 -5.94
CA ALA A 340 -1.87 -16.95 -5.33
C ALA A 340 -0.48 -17.41 -5.80
N PRO A 341 0.54 -16.54 -5.77
CA PRO A 341 1.92 -16.89 -6.16
C PRO A 341 2.54 -18.00 -5.33
N SER A 342 2.11 -18.17 -4.08
CA SER A 342 2.53 -19.24 -3.19
C SER A 342 1.52 -19.45 -2.06
N ARG A 343 1.48 -20.66 -1.49
CA ARG A 343 0.58 -21.00 -0.38
C ARG A 343 0.72 -20.06 0.82
N ILE A 344 1.94 -19.64 1.16
CA ILE A 344 2.15 -18.76 2.31
C ILE A 344 1.68 -17.33 2.06
N VAL A 345 1.73 -16.86 0.80
CA VAL A 345 1.15 -15.56 0.39
C VAL A 345 -0.36 -15.65 0.45
N ALA A 346 -0.95 -16.72 -0.08
CA ALA A 346 -2.38 -16.98 -0.02
C ALA A 346 -2.90 -16.98 1.43
N ALA A 347 -2.20 -17.72 2.30
CA ALA A 347 -2.57 -17.79 3.72
C ALA A 347 -2.49 -16.42 4.40
N SER A 348 -1.46 -15.63 4.12
CA SER A 348 -1.36 -14.25 4.63
C SER A 348 -2.49 -13.36 4.13
N ASP A 349 -2.81 -13.42 2.84
CA ASP A 349 -3.88 -12.63 2.23
C ASP A 349 -5.26 -13.01 2.78
N LEU A 350 -5.53 -14.30 2.95
CA LEU A 350 -6.77 -14.78 3.57
C LEU A 350 -6.86 -14.40 5.05
N TYR A 351 -5.76 -14.48 5.80
CA TYR A 351 -5.69 -14.03 7.18
C TYR A 351 -6.00 -12.52 7.27
N VAL A 352 -5.43 -11.72 6.37
CA VAL A 352 -5.77 -10.29 6.25
C VAL A 352 -7.26 -10.12 6.00
N ALA A 353 -7.83 -10.79 4.99
CA ALA A 353 -9.25 -10.69 4.66
C ALA A 353 -10.16 -11.04 5.84
N MET A 354 -9.84 -12.12 6.57
CA MET A 354 -10.61 -12.58 7.74
C MET A 354 -10.51 -11.63 8.94
N THR A 355 -9.46 -10.83 9.04
CA THR A 355 -9.25 -9.87 10.14
C THR A 355 -9.73 -8.45 9.85
N ARG A 356 -10.33 -8.20 8.67
CA ARG A 356 -10.86 -6.87 8.31
C ARG A 356 -12.21 -6.53 8.93
N PRO A 357 -13.13 -7.50 9.23
CA PRO A 357 -14.43 -7.13 9.77
C PRO A 357 -14.37 -6.70 11.24
N THR A 358 -15.14 -5.65 11.57
CA THR A 358 -15.34 -5.20 12.95
C THR A 358 -16.57 -5.82 13.58
N GLN A 359 -17.53 -6.34 12.79
CA GLN A 359 -18.80 -6.89 13.30
C GLN A 359 -19.05 -8.32 12.79
N ARG A 360 -18.96 -8.56 11.48
CA ARG A 360 -19.36 -9.84 10.89
C ARG A 360 -18.43 -10.32 9.78
N LEU A 361 -18.08 -11.60 9.84
CA LEU A 361 -17.44 -12.36 8.78
C LEU A 361 -18.42 -13.38 8.20
N LEU A 362 -18.65 -13.31 6.89
CA LEU A 362 -19.36 -14.32 6.13
C LEU A 362 -18.39 -15.06 5.21
N ILE A 363 -18.32 -16.38 5.29
CA ILE A 363 -17.58 -17.22 4.34
C ILE A 363 -18.58 -17.89 3.43
N LEU A 364 -18.51 -17.57 2.13
CA LEU A 364 -19.36 -18.13 1.09
C LEU A 364 -18.51 -18.98 0.13
N ARG A 365 -18.84 -20.25 0.02
CA ARG A 365 -18.05 -21.21 -0.77
C ARG A 365 -18.93 -22.29 -1.38
N THR A 366 -18.39 -23.03 -2.34
CA THR A 366 -19.01 -24.26 -2.84
C THR A 366 -18.41 -25.48 -2.13
N LYS A 367 -19.02 -26.65 -2.34
CA LYS A 367 -18.49 -27.92 -1.82
C LYS A 367 -17.13 -28.27 -2.40
N ASP A 368 -16.84 -27.82 -3.63
CA ASP A 368 -15.55 -28.08 -4.25
C ASP A 368 -14.47 -27.15 -3.67
N ASP A 369 -14.77 -25.89 -3.45
CA ASP A 369 -13.91 -24.95 -2.76
C ASP A 369 -13.60 -25.41 -1.30
N GLU A 370 -14.58 -25.97 -0.60
CA GLU A 370 -14.41 -26.53 0.74
C GLU A 370 -13.39 -27.68 0.80
N LYS A 371 -13.22 -28.41 -0.32
CA LYS A 371 -12.18 -29.46 -0.42
C LYS A 371 -10.78 -28.88 -0.57
N LEU A 372 -10.67 -27.69 -1.19
CA LEU A 372 -9.40 -27.01 -1.36
C LEU A 372 -8.91 -26.40 -0.04
N LEU A 373 -9.81 -25.77 0.71
CA LEU A 373 -9.48 -25.12 1.96
C LEU A 373 -10.56 -25.35 3.03
N LYS A 374 -10.16 -25.91 4.16
CA LYS A 374 -11.02 -26.15 5.32
C LYS A 374 -10.99 -24.95 6.26
N LEU A 375 -11.97 -24.07 6.13
CA LEU A 375 -12.20 -22.89 6.99
C LEU A 375 -13.43 -23.06 7.88
#